data_06519832fdb523fbb56c2607e3f3732c
#
_entry.id   06519832fdb523fbb56c2607e3f3732c
#
_cell.length_a   1.000
_cell.length_b   1.000
_cell.length_c   1.000
_cell.angle_alpha   90.00
_cell.angle_beta   90.00
_cell.angle_gamma   90.00
#
_symmetry.space_group_name_H-M   'P 1'
#
loop_
_entity.id
_entity.type
_entity.pdbx_description
1 polymer ?
#
loop_
_entity_poly.entity_id
_entity_poly.type
_entity_poly.pdbx_seq_one_letter_code
_entity_poly.pdbx_strand_id
1 'polypeptide(L)'
;MGIRIDPTLEFVWRDPATVQLGVDPPRAVVAVPTTGEERFLNGLRRETGHDVLAGLAAASGCSPERAAGVLGAASPAVVEVLPEPLERIEVHGAGVLADTVATFLSGEGVTVSRTSAPAGGPIVLPEPEPRLAVVVADHVVDLALRAAWTRRGVPHLAVVVGDGRVRLGPFVVPGAGPCLQCAEYARVDDDPAWPAIAAQVWGRHPTPLSAWRAAAVAAATTRMLLERLPLRTQRAEPDQLVFERDDLSVSRSPVRPHPRCACRALPGTDSEPGLPHAWSPVATT
;
A
#
# COMPACT_ATOMS: atom_id res chain seq x y z
N MET A 1 -6.06 -20.14 -3.34
CA MET A 1 -6.79 -18.87 -3.18
C MET A 1 -8.16 -19.17 -2.64
N GLY A 2 -8.54 -18.52 -1.58
CA GLY A 2 -9.83 -18.70 -0.91
C GLY A 2 -10.57 -17.38 -0.79
N ILE A 3 -11.83 -17.48 -0.39
CA ILE A 3 -12.68 -16.34 -0.06
C ILE A 3 -13.26 -16.54 1.34
N ARG A 4 -13.57 -15.45 1.99
CA ARG A 4 -14.39 -15.45 3.22
C ARG A 4 -15.17 -14.16 3.34
N ILE A 5 -16.21 -14.16 4.16
CA ILE A 5 -16.83 -12.91 4.60
C ILE A 5 -15.78 -12.14 5.41
N ASP A 6 -15.66 -10.83 5.16
CA ASP A 6 -14.75 -9.97 5.90
C ASP A 6 -15.02 -10.11 7.40
N PRO A 7 -14.03 -10.61 8.19
CA PRO A 7 -14.21 -10.88 9.61
C PRO A 7 -14.42 -9.63 10.46
N THR A 8 -14.17 -8.45 9.91
CA THR A 8 -14.42 -7.17 10.59
C THR A 8 -15.89 -6.74 10.53
N LEU A 9 -16.69 -7.40 9.68
CA LEU A 9 -18.10 -7.09 9.54
C LEU A 9 -18.95 -7.94 10.48
N GLU A 10 -19.87 -7.30 11.18
CA GLU A 10 -20.87 -8.01 11.97
C GLU A 10 -21.84 -8.75 11.06
N PHE A 11 -22.23 -9.96 11.48
CA PHE A 11 -23.21 -10.82 10.83
C PHE A 11 -24.49 -10.76 11.66
N VAL A 12 -25.48 -10.03 11.20
CA VAL A 12 -26.71 -9.77 11.96
C VAL A 12 -27.96 -10.13 11.17
N TRP A 13 -28.99 -10.60 11.86
CA TRP A 13 -30.30 -10.87 11.28
C TRP A 13 -31.13 -9.59 11.23
N ARG A 14 -31.70 -9.28 10.07
CA ARG A 14 -32.72 -8.21 9.91
C ARG A 14 -34.12 -8.74 10.19
N ASP A 15 -34.36 -9.97 9.78
CA ASP A 15 -35.60 -10.74 9.93
C ASP A 15 -35.25 -12.25 9.78
N PRO A 16 -36.21 -13.18 9.97
CA PRO A 16 -35.93 -14.61 9.92
C PRO A 16 -35.39 -15.16 8.58
N ALA A 17 -35.41 -14.36 7.52
CA ALA A 17 -34.98 -14.78 6.17
C ALA A 17 -33.91 -13.87 5.55
N THR A 18 -33.43 -12.87 6.29
CA THR A 18 -32.51 -11.87 5.74
C THR A 18 -31.36 -11.57 6.72
N VAL A 19 -30.15 -11.77 6.24
CA VAL A 19 -28.92 -11.45 6.93
C VAL A 19 -28.33 -10.15 6.39
N GLN A 20 -27.82 -9.35 7.29
CA GLN A 20 -27.02 -8.17 6.95
C GLN A 20 -25.56 -8.38 7.39
N LEU A 21 -24.65 -8.05 6.50
CA LEU A 21 -23.21 -8.05 6.73
C LEU A 21 -22.73 -6.60 6.87
N GLY A 22 -22.18 -6.29 8.05
CA GLY A 22 -21.84 -4.91 8.45
C GLY A 22 -23.06 -4.13 8.94
N VAL A 23 -22.85 -3.26 9.94
CA VAL A 23 -23.95 -2.54 10.60
C VAL A 23 -24.04 -1.09 10.12
N ASP A 24 -22.92 -0.39 10.06
CA ASP A 24 -22.88 1.04 9.74
C ASP A 24 -21.65 1.39 8.87
N PRO A 25 -21.83 1.57 7.56
CA PRO A 25 -23.00 1.21 6.75
C PRO A 25 -23.09 -0.31 6.48
N PRO A 26 -24.27 -0.83 6.14
CA PRO A 26 -24.41 -2.20 5.63
C PRO A 26 -23.54 -2.40 4.37
N ARG A 27 -22.73 -3.47 4.36
CA ARG A 27 -21.91 -3.83 3.18
C ARG A 27 -22.68 -4.72 2.23
N ALA A 28 -23.48 -5.65 2.77
CA ALA A 28 -24.38 -6.49 1.99
C ALA A 28 -25.63 -6.84 2.78
N VAL A 29 -26.72 -7.07 2.07
CA VAL A 29 -27.98 -7.62 2.61
C VAL A 29 -28.32 -8.84 1.77
N VAL A 30 -28.41 -10.00 2.40
CA VAL A 30 -28.49 -11.30 1.76
C VAL A 30 -29.75 -12.02 2.20
N ALA A 31 -30.63 -12.34 1.25
CA ALA A 31 -31.79 -13.18 1.52
C ALA A 31 -31.36 -14.65 1.64
N VAL A 32 -31.77 -15.29 2.73
CA VAL A 32 -31.48 -16.70 3.05
C VAL A 32 -32.77 -17.38 3.54
N PRO A 33 -33.81 -17.48 2.68
CA PRO A 33 -35.13 -17.98 3.06
C PRO A 33 -35.14 -19.47 3.45
N THR A 34 -34.06 -20.20 3.22
CA THR A 34 -33.94 -21.61 3.56
C THR A 34 -32.74 -21.86 4.46
N THR A 35 -32.83 -22.90 5.29
CA THR A 35 -31.72 -23.34 6.15
C THR A 35 -30.45 -23.70 5.36
N GLY A 36 -30.60 -24.16 4.10
CA GLY A 36 -29.46 -24.45 3.22
C GLY A 36 -28.66 -23.20 2.86
N GLU A 37 -29.34 -22.12 2.50
CA GLU A 37 -28.74 -20.85 2.17
C GLU A 37 -28.09 -20.19 3.40
N GLU A 38 -28.77 -20.26 4.54
CA GLU A 38 -28.23 -19.78 5.81
C GLU A 38 -26.91 -20.51 6.16
N ARG A 39 -26.90 -21.84 6.08
CA ARG A 39 -25.70 -22.65 6.36
C ARG A 39 -24.58 -22.33 5.37
N PHE A 40 -24.91 -22.18 4.10
CA PHE A 40 -23.93 -21.81 3.08
C PHE A 40 -23.31 -20.44 3.37
N LEU A 41 -24.13 -19.41 3.61
CA LEU A 41 -23.65 -18.07 3.94
C LEU A 41 -22.80 -18.09 5.24
N ASN A 42 -23.24 -18.80 6.27
CA ASN A 42 -22.49 -18.92 7.51
C ASN A 42 -21.17 -19.70 7.32
N GLY A 43 -21.12 -20.65 6.40
CA GLY A 43 -19.91 -21.37 6.02
C GLY A 43 -18.84 -20.43 5.43
N LEU A 44 -19.26 -19.41 4.68
CA LEU A 44 -18.35 -18.40 4.11
C LEU A 44 -17.71 -17.47 5.16
N ARG A 45 -18.05 -17.56 6.44
CA ARG A 45 -17.31 -16.86 7.50
C ARG A 45 -15.93 -17.48 7.75
N ARG A 46 -15.72 -18.70 7.29
CA ARG A 46 -14.41 -19.36 7.29
C ARG A 46 -13.80 -19.23 5.91
N GLU A 47 -12.48 -19.30 5.87
CA GLU A 47 -11.79 -19.38 4.60
C GLU A 47 -12.24 -20.61 3.82
N THR A 48 -12.69 -20.37 2.60
CA THR A 48 -13.19 -21.40 1.69
C THR A 48 -12.49 -21.24 0.34
N GLY A 49 -11.77 -22.27 -0.08
CA GLY A 49 -11.15 -22.31 -1.41
C GLY A 49 -12.20 -22.24 -2.52
N HIS A 50 -11.88 -21.61 -3.62
CA HIS A 50 -12.79 -21.53 -4.78
C HIS A 50 -13.19 -22.92 -5.29
N ASP A 51 -12.29 -23.88 -5.20
CA ASP A 51 -12.47 -25.29 -5.59
C ASP A 51 -13.39 -26.06 -4.66
N VAL A 52 -13.60 -25.61 -3.42
CA VAL A 52 -14.46 -26.26 -2.44
C VAL A 52 -15.84 -25.59 -2.25
N LEU A 53 -16.12 -24.48 -2.93
CA LEU A 53 -17.41 -23.78 -2.81
C LEU A 53 -18.60 -24.64 -3.19
N ALA A 54 -18.46 -25.46 -4.22
CA ALA A 54 -19.51 -26.41 -4.63
C ALA A 54 -19.74 -27.48 -3.55
N GLY A 55 -18.67 -27.95 -2.92
CA GLY A 55 -18.76 -28.89 -1.78
C GLY A 55 -19.43 -28.26 -0.57
N LEU A 56 -19.13 -27.00 -0.26
CA LEU A 56 -19.79 -26.25 0.81
C LEU A 56 -21.28 -26.08 0.53
N ALA A 57 -21.67 -25.75 -0.70
CA ALA A 57 -23.07 -25.64 -1.07
C ALA A 57 -23.81 -26.97 -0.88
N ALA A 58 -23.24 -28.07 -1.38
CA ALA A 58 -23.81 -29.42 -1.24
C ALA A 58 -23.93 -29.84 0.23
N ALA A 59 -22.88 -29.63 1.02
CA ALA A 59 -22.89 -29.94 2.46
C ALA A 59 -23.90 -29.09 3.25
N SER A 60 -24.18 -27.88 2.77
CA SER A 60 -25.18 -27.00 3.37
C SER A 60 -26.62 -27.36 2.97
N GLY A 61 -26.81 -28.21 1.98
CA GLY A 61 -28.13 -28.48 1.39
C GLY A 61 -28.62 -27.32 0.50
N CYS A 62 -27.72 -26.50 -0.01
CA CYS A 62 -28.00 -25.40 -0.90
C CYS A 62 -27.74 -25.82 -2.35
N SER A 63 -28.70 -25.58 -3.28
CA SER A 63 -28.46 -25.87 -4.68
C SER A 63 -27.37 -24.92 -5.26
N PRO A 64 -26.61 -25.36 -6.28
CA PRO A 64 -25.57 -24.54 -6.88
C PRO A 64 -26.03 -23.15 -7.35
N GLU A 65 -27.22 -23.11 -7.93
CA GLU A 65 -27.83 -21.88 -8.42
C GLU A 65 -28.14 -20.90 -7.28
N ARG A 66 -28.70 -21.42 -6.18
CA ARG A 66 -29.00 -20.59 -5.02
C ARG A 66 -27.73 -20.18 -4.28
N ALA A 67 -26.73 -21.05 -4.19
CA ALA A 67 -25.44 -20.72 -3.62
C ALA A 67 -24.75 -19.59 -4.42
N ALA A 68 -24.82 -19.62 -5.75
CA ALA A 68 -24.31 -18.55 -6.60
C ALA A 68 -25.05 -17.22 -6.35
N GLY A 69 -26.38 -17.26 -6.16
CA GLY A 69 -27.16 -16.09 -5.80
C GLY A 69 -26.78 -15.49 -4.44
N VAL A 70 -26.63 -16.34 -3.43
CA VAL A 70 -26.19 -15.94 -2.08
C VAL A 70 -24.78 -15.34 -2.13
N LEU A 71 -23.84 -15.97 -2.83
CA LEU A 71 -22.47 -15.49 -2.99
C LEU A 71 -22.44 -14.15 -3.74
N GLY A 72 -23.23 -14.02 -4.80
CA GLY A 72 -23.35 -12.76 -5.55
C GLY A 72 -23.87 -11.62 -4.68
N ALA A 73 -24.91 -11.86 -3.87
CA ALA A 73 -25.45 -10.88 -2.95
C ALA A 73 -24.48 -10.52 -1.82
N ALA A 74 -23.67 -11.49 -1.35
CA ALA A 74 -22.68 -11.29 -0.31
C ALA A 74 -21.39 -10.66 -0.85
N SER A 75 -21.15 -10.62 -2.16
CA SER A 75 -19.87 -10.23 -2.77
C SER A 75 -19.28 -8.89 -2.27
N PRO A 76 -20.07 -7.83 -1.97
CA PRO A 76 -19.51 -6.60 -1.41
C PRO A 76 -18.89 -6.74 -0.01
N ALA A 77 -19.22 -7.83 0.68
CA ALA A 77 -18.74 -8.17 2.03
C ALA A 77 -17.78 -9.37 2.03
N VAL A 78 -17.40 -9.89 0.86
CA VAL A 78 -16.48 -11.01 0.72
C VAL A 78 -15.08 -10.48 0.38
N VAL A 79 -14.07 -11.01 1.06
CA VAL A 79 -12.66 -10.71 0.82
C VAL A 79 -11.94 -11.95 0.29
N GLU A 80 -11.00 -11.74 -0.61
CA GLU A 80 -10.08 -12.82 -1.02
C GLU A 80 -9.07 -13.08 0.09
N VAL A 81 -8.91 -14.35 0.43
CA VAL A 81 -7.85 -14.81 1.32
C VAL A 81 -6.69 -15.24 0.43
N LEU A 82 -5.66 -14.44 0.43
CA LEU A 82 -4.42 -14.79 -0.27
C LEU A 82 -3.69 -15.85 0.56
N PRO A 83 -3.17 -16.91 -0.08
CA PRO A 83 -2.30 -17.83 0.64
C PRO A 83 -1.05 -17.07 1.09
N GLU A 84 -0.71 -17.21 2.37
CA GLU A 84 0.52 -16.69 2.95
C GLU A 84 1.77 -17.03 2.07
N PRO A 85 2.75 -16.14 2.01
CA PRO A 85 3.33 -15.49 3.17
C PRO A 85 3.11 -13.98 3.17
N LEU A 86 2.97 -13.45 4.36
CA LEU A 86 3.05 -12.05 4.68
C LEU A 86 4.21 -11.40 3.93
N GLU A 87 3.87 -10.59 2.96
CA GLU A 87 4.87 -9.94 2.13
C GLU A 87 5.77 -9.10 3.02
N ARG A 88 7.07 -9.24 2.84
CA ARG A 88 8.06 -8.51 3.61
C ARG A 88 8.11 -7.06 3.13
N ILE A 89 7.89 -6.11 4.03
CA ILE A 89 8.13 -4.68 3.81
C ILE A 89 9.39 -4.27 4.56
N GLU A 90 10.28 -3.60 3.86
CA GLU A 90 11.42 -2.93 4.47
C GLU A 90 11.04 -1.51 4.89
N VAL A 91 11.24 -1.15 6.15
CA VAL A 91 11.16 0.23 6.63
C VAL A 91 12.57 0.75 6.86
N HIS A 92 13.05 1.57 5.94
CA HIS A 92 14.35 2.21 6.04
C HIS A 92 14.21 3.60 6.66
N GLY A 93 14.91 3.84 7.74
CA GLY A 93 14.91 5.10 8.46
C GLY A 93 14.86 4.92 9.98
N ALA A 94 14.96 6.01 10.70
CA ALA A 94 14.98 6.03 12.17
C ALA A 94 13.96 7.04 12.73
N GLY A 95 13.75 6.99 14.04
CA GLY A 95 12.92 7.91 14.80
C GLY A 95 11.44 7.52 14.85
N VAL A 96 10.67 8.33 15.57
CA VAL A 96 9.29 8.03 15.96
C VAL A 96 8.38 7.67 14.78
N LEU A 97 8.55 8.32 13.63
CA LEU A 97 7.72 8.04 12.47
C LEU A 97 8.01 6.66 11.87
N ALA A 98 9.30 6.32 11.68
CA ALA A 98 9.69 5.01 11.17
C ALA A 98 9.26 3.87 12.12
N ASP A 99 9.40 4.09 13.43
CA ASP A 99 8.95 3.16 14.47
C ASP A 99 7.43 2.95 14.41
N THR A 100 6.67 4.03 14.27
CA THR A 100 5.21 3.97 14.23
C THR A 100 4.72 3.29 12.95
N VAL A 101 5.32 3.58 11.79
CA VAL A 101 5.00 2.90 10.51
C VAL A 101 5.24 1.40 10.64
N ALA A 102 6.40 1.00 11.18
CA ALA A 102 6.71 -0.42 11.38
C ALA A 102 5.73 -1.10 12.34
N THR A 103 5.37 -0.43 13.43
CA THR A 103 4.38 -0.93 14.39
C THR A 103 3.01 -1.13 13.76
N PHE A 104 2.53 -0.17 12.98
CA PHE A 104 1.23 -0.27 12.32
C PHE A 104 1.20 -1.38 11.28
N LEU A 105 2.22 -1.48 10.43
CA LEU A 105 2.32 -2.57 9.46
C LEU A 105 2.37 -3.94 10.14
N SER A 106 3.14 -4.07 11.22
CA SER A 106 3.18 -5.33 11.98
C SER A 106 1.84 -5.66 12.63
N GLY A 107 1.08 -4.65 13.09
CA GLY A 107 -0.27 -4.82 13.62
C GLY A 107 -1.27 -5.34 12.58
N GLU A 108 -1.04 -5.05 11.31
CA GLU A 108 -1.82 -5.58 10.17
C GLU A 108 -1.31 -6.95 9.68
N GLY A 109 -0.40 -7.58 10.43
CA GLY A 109 0.14 -8.90 10.10
C GLY A 109 1.23 -8.90 9.03
N VAL A 110 1.75 -7.74 8.62
CA VAL A 110 2.84 -7.64 7.63
C VAL A 110 4.18 -7.97 8.30
N THR A 111 5.01 -8.77 7.62
CA THR A 111 6.39 -8.99 8.07
C THR A 111 7.23 -7.74 7.76
N VAL A 112 7.70 -7.08 8.79
CA VAL A 112 8.50 -5.85 8.66
C VAL A 112 9.95 -6.13 9.01
N SER A 113 10.87 -5.77 8.11
CA SER A 113 12.28 -5.61 8.41
C SER A 113 12.65 -4.14 8.52
N ARG A 114 13.68 -3.83 9.29
CA ARG A 114 14.09 -2.45 9.55
C ARG A 114 15.58 -2.28 9.33
N THR A 115 15.91 -1.22 8.61
CA THR A 115 17.27 -0.74 8.48
C THR A 115 17.34 0.77 8.69
N SER A 116 18.46 1.25 9.15
CA SER A 116 18.78 2.67 9.18
C SER A 116 20.27 2.84 8.89
N ALA A 117 20.61 3.90 8.21
CA ALA A 117 22.00 4.28 8.00
C ALA A 117 22.13 5.78 8.26
N PRO A 118 23.25 6.25 8.81
CA PRO A 118 23.55 7.67 8.87
C PRO A 118 23.65 8.23 7.45
N ALA A 119 23.39 9.51 7.30
CA ALA A 119 23.54 10.18 6.01
C ALA A 119 24.95 9.99 5.45
N GLY A 120 25.05 9.57 4.18
CA GLY A 120 26.31 9.24 3.53
C GLY A 120 27.00 7.95 4.02
N GLY A 121 26.35 7.21 4.90
CA GLY A 121 26.84 5.90 5.33
C GLY A 121 26.64 4.81 4.27
N PRO A 122 27.19 3.61 4.49
CA PRO A 122 27.01 2.51 3.57
C PRO A 122 25.54 2.10 3.49
N ILE A 123 25.02 2.00 2.26
CA ILE A 123 23.66 1.50 2.03
C ILE A 123 23.69 -0.02 2.07
N VAL A 124 23.13 -0.57 3.15
CA VAL A 124 22.91 -2.01 3.29
C VAL A 124 21.44 -2.28 2.99
N LEU A 125 21.19 -2.99 1.90
CA LEU A 125 19.84 -3.42 1.55
C LEU A 125 19.58 -4.83 2.08
N PRO A 126 18.34 -5.14 2.51
CA PRO A 126 18.03 -6.44 3.08
C PRO A 126 18.10 -7.57 2.05
N GLU A 127 18.45 -8.77 2.55
CA GLU A 127 18.35 -10.03 1.84
C GLU A 127 17.51 -11.02 2.68
N PRO A 128 16.57 -11.75 2.10
CA PRO A 128 16.08 -11.64 0.72
C PRO A 128 15.39 -10.31 0.44
N GLU A 129 15.25 -10.00 -0.85
CA GLU A 129 14.65 -8.77 -1.32
C GLU A 129 13.22 -8.57 -0.80
N PRO A 130 12.87 -7.39 -0.28
CA PRO A 130 11.51 -7.11 0.19
C PRO A 130 10.56 -6.87 -0.98
N ARG A 131 9.28 -7.11 -0.77
CA ARG A 131 8.24 -6.81 -1.76
C ARG A 131 8.07 -5.31 -2.00
N LEU A 132 8.18 -4.54 -0.93
CA LEU A 132 8.07 -3.09 -0.91
C LEU A 132 9.11 -2.51 0.05
N ALA A 133 9.53 -1.27 -0.20
CA ALA A 133 10.32 -0.50 0.75
C ALA A 133 9.62 0.82 1.11
N VAL A 134 9.70 1.20 2.36
CA VAL A 134 9.34 2.53 2.85
C VAL A 134 10.62 3.24 3.26
N VAL A 135 10.82 4.43 2.72
CA VAL A 135 11.97 5.26 3.05
C VAL A 135 11.51 6.45 3.85
N VAL A 136 11.74 6.42 5.15
CA VAL A 136 11.51 7.57 6.04
C VAL A 136 12.80 8.37 6.10
N ALA A 137 12.74 9.61 5.68
CA ALA A 137 13.90 10.48 5.57
C ALA A 137 13.61 11.88 6.11
N ASP A 138 14.65 12.54 6.57
CA ASP A 138 14.61 13.93 7.00
C ASP A 138 15.06 14.85 5.87
N HIS A 139 14.27 15.88 5.55
CA HIS A 139 14.47 16.90 4.52
C HIS A 139 14.63 16.35 3.09
N VAL A 140 15.51 15.38 2.88
CA VAL A 140 15.83 14.79 1.57
C VAL A 140 16.09 13.29 1.70
N VAL A 141 15.70 12.53 0.68
CA VAL A 141 16.07 11.11 0.59
C VAL A 141 17.50 11.01 0.06
N ASP A 142 18.33 10.22 0.71
CA ASP A 142 19.70 9.95 0.26
C ASP A 142 19.70 9.48 -1.21
N LEU A 143 20.59 10.10 -2.01
CA LEU A 143 20.69 9.82 -3.46
C LEU A 143 21.08 8.36 -3.73
N ALA A 144 22.01 7.82 -2.94
CA ALA A 144 22.47 6.44 -3.11
C ALA A 144 21.36 5.45 -2.74
N LEU A 145 20.58 5.73 -1.70
CA LEU A 145 19.47 4.88 -1.26
C LEU A 145 18.35 4.83 -2.30
N ARG A 146 17.87 5.99 -2.80
CA ARG A 146 16.83 6.00 -3.85
C ARG A 146 17.29 5.33 -5.14
N ALA A 147 18.57 5.53 -5.52
CA ALA A 147 19.14 4.84 -6.67
C ALA A 147 19.26 3.32 -6.45
N ALA A 148 19.55 2.88 -5.23
CA ALA A 148 19.66 1.47 -4.88
C ALA A 148 18.32 0.74 -5.02
N TRP A 149 17.23 1.29 -4.48
CA TRP A 149 15.88 0.72 -4.64
C TRP A 149 15.42 0.70 -6.10
N THR A 150 15.68 1.79 -6.82
CA THR A 150 15.34 1.87 -8.25
C THR A 150 16.08 0.81 -9.08
N ARG A 151 17.39 0.63 -8.85
CA ARG A 151 18.20 -0.39 -9.56
C ARG A 151 17.79 -1.82 -9.25
N ARG A 152 17.33 -2.09 -8.02
CA ARG A 152 16.80 -3.40 -7.65
C ARG A 152 15.41 -3.69 -8.21
N GLY A 153 14.75 -2.71 -8.80
CA GLY A 153 13.38 -2.89 -9.27
C GLY A 153 12.34 -2.97 -8.13
N VAL A 154 12.74 -2.68 -6.88
CA VAL A 154 11.83 -2.76 -5.72
C VAL A 154 10.93 -1.54 -5.68
N PRO A 155 9.60 -1.72 -5.69
CA PRO A 155 8.66 -0.65 -5.46
C PRO A 155 8.87 -0.02 -4.09
N HIS A 156 8.79 1.32 -4.05
CA HIS A 156 9.09 2.01 -2.80
C HIS A 156 8.30 3.30 -2.63
N LEU A 157 8.09 3.65 -1.37
CA LEU A 157 7.37 4.84 -0.93
C LEU A 157 8.27 5.69 -0.05
N ALA A 158 8.42 6.97 -0.40
CA ALA A 158 9.15 7.89 0.47
C ALA A 158 8.22 8.63 1.42
N VAL A 159 8.66 8.83 2.66
CA VAL A 159 8.05 9.70 3.66
C VAL A 159 9.12 10.69 4.10
N VAL A 160 9.03 11.93 3.66
CA VAL A 160 10.04 12.94 3.90
C VAL A 160 9.54 13.97 4.90
N VAL A 161 10.18 14.02 6.06
CA VAL A 161 9.87 14.97 7.13
C VAL A 161 10.70 16.24 6.94
N GLY A 162 10.04 17.37 6.73
CA GLY A 162 10.65 18.70 6.70
C GLY A 162 10.27 19.54 7.91
N ASP A 163 10.67 20.80 7.93
CA ASP A 163 10.37 21.71 9.05
C ASP A 163 8.88 22.07 9.12
N GLY A 164 8.25 22.39 8.00
CA GLY A 164 6.83 22.77 7.93
C GLY A 164 5.91 21.69 7.38
N ARG A 165 6.44 20.67 6.71
CA ARG A 165 5.64 19.69 5.95
C ARG A 165 6.19 18.29 6.08
N VAL A 166 5.27 17.31 5.94
CA VAL A 166 5.64 15.91 5.68
C VAL A 166 5.11 15.54 4.30
N ARG A 167 5.98 15.02 3.43
CA ARG A 167 5.63 14.55 2.10
C ARG A 167 5.60 13.04 2.06
N LEU A 168 4.46 12.47 1.71
CA LEU A 168 4.25 11.04 1.56
C LEU A 168 4.08 10.73 0.06
N GLY A 169 4.99 9.97 -0.50
CA GLY A 169 5.01 9.64 -1.93
C GLY A 169 6.06 10.42 -2.74
N PRO A 170 6.07 10.23 -4.06
CA PRO A 170 5.20 9.31 -4.83
C PRO A 170 5.42 7.84 -4.43
N PHE A 171 4.42 6.98 -4.69
CA PHE A 171 4.66 5.55 -4.67
C PHE A 171 5.33 5.17 -6.00
N VAL A 172 6.58 4.80 -5.91
CA VAL A 172 7.43 4.51 -7.07
C VAL A 172 7.35 3.03 -7.42
N VAL A 173 6.98 2.75 -8.66
CA VAL A 173 7.20 1.45 -9.31
C VAL A 173 8.29 1.68 -10.35
N PRO A 174 9.50 1.12 -10.17
CA PRO A 174 10.60 1.32 -11.11
C PRO A 174 10.20 0.96 -12.54
N GLY A 175 10.44 1.87 -13.48
CA GLY A 175 10.05 1.70 -14.88
C GLY A 175 8.60 2.07 -15.23
N ALA A 176 7.71 2.32 -14.25
CA ALA A 176 6.28 2.50 -14.51
C ALA A 176 5.73 3.87 -14.07
N GLY A 177 6.54 4.91 -14.09
CA GLY A 177 6.09 6.26 -13.71
C GLY A 177 7.21 7.14 -13.17
N PRO A 178 6.86 8.26 -12.51
CA PRO A 178 7.84 9.13 -11.91
C PRO A 178 8.54 8.46 -10.74
N CYS A 179 9.83 8.68 -10.62
CA CYS A 179 10.63 8.22 -9.48
C CYS A 179 10.91 9.36 -8.49
N LEU A 180 11.58 9.05 -7.37
CA LEU A 180 11.97 10.07 -6.39
C LEU A 180 12.89 11.14 -6.97
N GLN A 181 13.72 10.81 -7.99
CA GLN A 181 14.53 11.80 -8.68
C GLN A 181 13.70 12.77 -9.51
N CYS A 182 12.57 12.32 -10.08
CA CYS A 182 11.65 13.23 -10.77
C CYS A 182 11.07 14.27 -9.82
N ALA A 183 10.69 13.84 -8.60
CA ALA A 183 10.22 14.74 -7.55
C ALA A 183 11.28 15.77 -7.14
N GLU A 184 12.55 15.36 -7.05
CA GLU A 184 13.64 16.29 -6.74
C GLU A 184 13.90 17.28 -7.88
N TYR A 185 13.84 16.84 -9.13
CA TYR A 185 13.97 17.77 -10.27
C TYR A 185 12.81 18.77 -10.33
N ALA A 186 11.59 18.36 -10.02
CA ALA A 186 10.48 19.30 -9.92
C ALA A 186 10.73 20.37 -8.85
N ARG A 187 11.31 19.98 -7.69
CA ARG A 187 11.71 20.95 -6.65
C ARG A 187 12.79 21.91 -7.11
N VAL A 188 13.73 21.46 -7.96
CA VAL A 188 14.75 22.32 -8.55
C VAL A 188 14.14 23.30 -9.56
N ASP A 189 13.12 22.86 -10.29
CA ASP A 189 12.41 23.74 -11.25
C ASP A 189 11.58 24.81 -10.51
N ASP A 190 11.00 24.44 -9.35
CA ASP A 190 10.27 25.37 -8.47
C ASP A 190 11.22 26.35 -7.76
N ASP A 191 12.39 25.86 -7.32
CA ASP A 191 13.41 26.65 -6.65
C ASP A 191 14.82 26.21 -7.10
N PRO A 192 15.47 26.99 -7.98
CA PRO A 192 16.83 26.68 -8.46
C PRO A 192 17.89 26.62 -7.34
N ALA A 193 17.65 27.22 -6.17
CA ALA A 193 18.54 27.13 -5.02
C ALA A 193 18.40 25.78 -4.26
N TRP A 194 17.38 24.99 -4.58
CA TRP A 194 17.10 23.73 -3.89
C TRP A 194 18.30 22.78 -3.77
N PRO A 195 19.15 22.56 -4.79
CA PRO A 195 20.33 21.70 -4.64
C PRO A 195 21.29 22.15 -3.56
N ALA A 196 21.52 23.45 -3.45
CA ALA A 196 22.38 24.03 -2.42
C ALA A 196 21.75 23.92 -1.03
N ILE A 197 20.43 24.11 -0.92
CA ILE A 197 19.68 23.94 0.32
C ILE A 197 19.70 22.46 0.73
N ALA A 198 19.40 21.56 -0.18
CA ALA A 198 19.40 20.11 0.07
C ALA A 198 20.75 19.61 0.59
N ALA A 199 21.85 20.07 0.00
CA ALA A 199 23.19 19.71 0.46
C ALA A 199 23.48 20.20 1.90
N GLN A 200 22.92 21.32 2.31
CA GLN A 200 23.11 21.87 3.66
C GLN A 200 22.26 21.17 4.72
N VAL A 201 21.07 20.69 4.35
CA VAL A 201 20.16 19.99 5.27
C VAL A 201 20.36 18.48 5.27
N TRP A 202 21.17 17.96 4.35
CA TRP A 202 21.50 16.54 4.30
C TRP A 202 22.18 16.08 5.58
N GLY A 203 21.63 15.03 6.20
CA GLY A 203 22.08 14.54 7.50
C GLY A 203 21.66 15.40 8.70
N ARG A 204 20.88 16.45 8.49
CA ARG A 204 20.23 17.18 9.58
C ARG A 204 18.85 16.62 9.87
N HIS A 205 18.42 16.77 11.10
CA HIS A 205 17.10 16.31 11.55
C HIS A 205 16.22 17.51 11.86
N PRO A 206 14.99 17.56 11.31
CA PRO A 206 14.00 18.57 11.72
C PRO A 206 13.56 18.29 13.16
N THR A 207 12.87 19.22 13.77
CA THR A 207 12.20 18.96 15.05
C THR A 207 11.34 17.69 14.94
N PRO A 208 11.49 16.70 15.82
CA PRO A 208 10.72 15.47 15.75
C PRO A 208 9.20 15.73 15.71
N LEU A 209 8.49 14.90 14.99
CA LEU A 209 7.02 14.90 15.04
C LEU A 209 6.58 14.49 16.45
N SER A 210 5.55 15.16 16.98
CA SER A 210 4.86 14.65 18.17
C SER A 210 4.23 13.28 17.86
N ALA A 211 4.05 12.45 18.88
CA ALA A 211 3.55 11.09 18.72
C ALA A 211 2.25 11.00 17.90
N TRP A 212 1.29 11.90 18.16
CA TRP A 212 0.01 11.88 17.45
C TRP A 212 0.14 12.30 15.97
N ARG A 213 1.06 13.24 15.65
CA ARG A 213 1.35 13.63 14.25
C ARG A 213 2.06 12.50 13.50
N ALA A 214 3.02 11.85 14.15
CA ALA A 214 3.66 10.66 13.60
C ALA A 214 2.64 9.54 13.34
N ALA A 215 1.71 9.31 14.27
CA ALA A 215 0.66 8.31 14.12
C ALA A 215 -0.27 8.61 12.94
N ALA A 216 -0.66 9.87 12.74
CA ALA A 216 -1.52 10.26 11.60
C ALA A 216 -0.84 10.03 10.25
N VAL A 217 0.43 10.43 10.12
CA VAL A 217 1.21 10.19 8.89
C VAL A 217 1.47 8.68 8.70
N ALA A 218 1.80 7.96 9.78
CA ALA A 218 2.01 6.52 9.72
C ALA A 218 0.74 5.77 9.30
N ALA A 219 -0.45 6.16 9.80
CA ALA A 219 -1.72 5.57 9.38
C ALA A 219 -1.97 5.77 7.88
N ALA A 220 -1.75 6.98 7.36
CA ALA A 220 -1.87 7.24 5.92
C ALA A 220 -0.86 6.43 5.09
N THR A 221 0.38 6.30 5.59
CA THR A 221 1.45 5.50 4.97
C THR A 221 1.05 4.03 4.93
N THR A 222 0.64 3.47 6.07
CA THR A 222 0.20 2.07 6.20
C THR A 222 -0.97 1.77 5.27
N ARG A 223 -2.01 2.62 5.26
CA ARG A 223 -3.15 2.47 4.35
C ARG A 223 -2.70 2.43 2.89
N MET A 224 -1.85 3.38 2.47
CA MET A 224 -1.34 3.43 1.10
C MET A 224 -0.56 2.17 0.70
N LEU A 225 0.16 1.55 1.62
CA LEU A 225 0.89 0.31 1.39
C LEU A 225 -0.03 -0.90 1.35
N LEU A 226 -0.95 -1.02 2.31
CA LEU A 226 -1.88 -2.15 2.39
C LEU A 226 -2.81 -2.22 1.17
N GLU A 227 -3.23 -1.09 0.62
CA GLU A 227 -4.00 -1.03 -0.63
C GLU A 227 -3.23 -1.60 -1.83
N ARG A 228 -1.90 -1.72 -1.75
CA ARG A 228 -1.02 -2.17 -2.83
C ARG A 228 -0.46 -3.57 -2.66
N LEU A 229 -0.44 -4.09 -1.43
CA LEU A 229 0.06 -5.43 -1.15
C LEU A 229 -0.72 -6.55 -1.88
N PRO A 230 -2.08 -6.52 -1.92
CA PRO A 230 -2.86 -7.56 -2.57
C PRO A 230 -2.80 -7.46 -4.11
N LEU A 231 -2.43 -6.31 -4.64
CA LEU A 231 -2.42 -6.09 -6.08
C LEU A 231 -1.16 -6.71 -6.69
N ARG A 232 -1.32 -7.80 -7.44
CA ARG A 232 -0.24 -8.39 -8.24
C ARG A 232 0.29 -7.41 -9.28
N THR A 233 -0.51 -6.45 -9.68
CA THR A 233 -0.14 -5.32 -10.53
C THR A 233 0.08 -4.10 -9.66
N GLN A 234 1.33 -3.82 -9.36
CA GLN A 234 1.69 -2.59 -8.67
C GLN A 234 1.56 -1.43 -9.64
N ARG A 235 0.67 -0.51 -9.32
CA ARG A 235 0.49 0.71 -10.09
C ARG A 235 1.20 1.85 -9.37
N ALA A 236 2.00 2.61 -10.12
CA ALA A 236 2.60 3.82 -9.59
C ALA A 236 1.52 4.82 -9.17
N GLU A 237 1.68 5.43 -8.00
CA GLU A 237 0.86 6.56 -7.58
C GLU A 237 1.71 7.82 -7.71
N PRO A 238 1.45 8.64 -8.73
CA PRO A 238 2.29 9.80 -9.01
C PRO A 238 2.07 10.94 -8.02
N ASP A 239 0.96 10.95 -7.29
CA ASP A 239 0.68 12.03 -6.35
C ASP A 239 1.43 11.85 -5.04
N GLN A 240 1.98 12.96 -4.55
CA GLN A 240 2.41 13.08 -3.16
C GLN A 240 1.26 13.61 -2.32
N LEU A 241 1.08 13.05 -1.14
CA LEU A 241 0.31 13.69 -0.08
C LEU A 241 1.24 14.59 0.72
N VAL A 242 0.86 15.84 0.84
CA VAL A 242 1.61 16.84 1.61
C VAL A 242 0.80 17.18 2.85
N PHE A 243 1.35 16.84 4.00
CA PHE A 243 0.77 17.16 5.32
C PHE A 243 1.44 18.43 5.83
N GLU A 244 0.66 19.45 6.13
CA GLU A 244 1.16 20.60 6.91
C GLU A 244 1.40 20.15 8.35
N ARG A 245 2.53 20.54 8.94
CA ARG A 245 2.89 20.03 10.29
C ARG A 245 2.07 20.61 11.40
N ASP A 246 1.51 21.79 11.21
CA ASP A 246 0.80 22.51 12.27
C ASP A 246 -0.59 21.90 12.52
N ASP A 247 -1.38 21.70 11.49
CA ASP A 247 -2.78 21.27 11.55
C ASP A 247 -3.07 19.93 10.90
N LEU A 248 -2.05 19.30 10.28
CA LEU A 248 -2.17 18.08 9.47
C LEU A 248 -3.16 18.20 8.30
N SER A 249 -3.45 19.40 7.85
CA SER A 249 -4.17 19.55 6.58
C SER A 249 -3.39 18.86 5.46
N VAL A 250 -4.14 18.21 4.56
CA VAL A 250 -3.55 17.37 3.51
C VAL A 250 -3.88 17.93 2.15
N SER A 251 -2.86 18.15 1.35
CA SER A 251 -2.98 18.49 -0.06
C SER A 251 -2.35 17.40 -0.94
N ARG A 252 -2.73 17.38 -2.22
CA ARG A 252 -2.11 16.52 -3.22
C ARG A 252 -1.21 17.34 -4.12
N SER A 253 -0.01 16.84 -4.39
CA SER A 253 0.95 17.45 -5.31
C SER A 253 1.35 16.40 -6.35
N PRO A 254 0.99 16.57 -7.63
CA PRO A 254 1.31 15.59 -8.66
C PRO A 254 2.81 15.61 -8.98
N VAL A 255 3.41 14.44 -9.04
CA VAL A 255 4.78 14.26 -9.54
C VAL A 255 4.70 13.70 -10.96
N ARG A 256 5.37 14.34 -11.90
CA ARG A 256 5.42 13.88 -13.29
C ARG A 256 6.80 13.35 -13.65
N PRO A 257 6.90 12.40 -14.61
CA PRO A 257 8.19 12.01 -15.16
C PRO A 257 8.93 13.23 -15.68
N HIS A 258 10.14 13.45 -15.16
CA HIS A 258 10.89 14.67 -15.46
C HIS A 258 11.80 14.45 -16.69
N PRO A 259 11.86 15.40 -17.66
CA PRO A 259 12.65 15.23 -18.90
C PRO A 259 14.15 15.02 -18.65
N ARG A 260 14.71 15.59 -17.58
CA ARG A 260 16.11 15.39 -17.19
C ARG A 260 16.36 14.06 -16.45
N CYS A 261 15.31 13.27 -16.15
CA CYS A 261 15.48 12.06 -15.36
C CYS A 261 15.69 10.83 -16.25
N ALA A 262 16.77 10.08 -15.98
CA ALA A 262 17.10 8.86 -16.70
C ALA A 262 16.16 7.68 -16.38
N CYS A 263 15.20 7.82 -15.45
CA CYS A 263 14.26 6.74 -15.15
C CYS A 263 13.40 6.32 -16.35
N ARG A 264 13.26 7.19 -17.36
CA ARG A 264 12.60 6.86 -18.63
C ARG A 264 13.37 5.88 -19.50
N ALA A 265 14.68 5.70 -19.24
CA ALA A 265 15.49 4.71 -19.93
C ALA A 265 15.40 3.31 -19.31
N LEU A 266 14.64 3.16 -18.22
CA LEU A 266 14.42 1.86 -17.58
C LEU A 266 13.37 1.06 -18.37
N PRO A 267 13.49 -0.28 -18.45
CA PRO A 267 12.46 -1.13 -19.05
C PRO A 267 11.08 -0.84 -18.44
N GLY A 268 10.06 -0.69 -19.28
CA GLY A 268 8.69 -0.40 -18.87
C GLY A 268 8.30 1.10 -18.86
N THR A 269 9.23 2.00 -19.21
CA THR A 269 8.92 3.45 -19.32
C THR A 269 8.52 3.91 -20.72
N ASP A 270 8.52 3.02 -21.71
CA ASP A 270 8.23 3.35 -23.13
C ASP A 270 6.75 3.63 -23.41
N SER A 271 6.07 4.14 -22.43
CA SER A 271 4.66 4.36 -22.52
C SER A 271 4.31 5.78 -22.90
N GLU A 272 3.34 5.89 -23.78
CA GLU A 272 2.75 7.17 -24.18
C GLU A 272 2.37 8.03 -22.96
N PRO A 273 2.56 9.36 -23.04
CA PRO A 273 2.17 10.26 -21.97
C PRO A 273 0.66 10.17 -21.77
N GLY A 274 0.22 9.52 -20.70
CA GLY A 274 -1.18 9.53 -20.30
C GLY A 274 -1.82 8.19 -19.95
N LEU A 275 -1.23 7.05 -20.27
CA LEU A 275 -1.80 5.75 -19.86
C LEU A 275 -0.96 5.11 -18.75
N PRO A 276 -1.60 4.67 -17.65
CA PRO A 276 -0.90 3.90 -16.64
C PRO A 276 -0.63 2.50 -17.19
N HIS A 277 0.64 2.13 -17.29
CA HIS A 277 1.00 0.77 -17.69
C HIS A 277 0.95 -0.18 -16.51
N ALA A 278 0.29 -1.32 -16.77
CA ALA A 278 0.48 -2.51 -15.96
C ALA A 278 1.92 -3.01 -16.16
N TRP A 279 2.64 -3.23 -15.08
CA TRP A 279 3.94 -3.89 -15.11
C TRP A 279 3.79 -5.28 -15.75
N SER A 280 4.50 -5.52 -16.85
CA SER A 280 4.63 -6.86 -17.42
C SER A 280 5.95 -7.45 -16.91
N PRO A 281 5.95 -8.65 -16.31
CA PRO A 281 7.19 -9.31 -15.94
C PRO A 281 7.98 -9.59 -17.22
N VAL A 282 9.28 -9.28 -17.19
CA VAL A 282 10.22 -9.66 -18.25
C VAL A 282 10.18 -11.17 -18.36
N ALA A 283 9.77 -11.68 -19.52
CA ALA A 283 9.87 -13.10 -19.82
C ALA A 283 11.37 -13.45 -19.84
N THR A 284 11.80 -14.25 -18.87
CA THR A 284 13.11 -14.92 -18.92
C THR A 284 13.08 -15.94 -20.06
N THR A 285 13.82 -15.65 -21.12
CA THR A 285 14.26 -16.65 -22.11
C THR A 285 15.39 -17.47 -21.54
#